data_78150bf7e53dec676f079d6c00cb49bd
#
_entry.id   78150bf7e53dec676f079d6c00cb49bd
#
_cell.length_a   1.000
_cell.length_b   1.000
_cell.length_c   1.000
_cell.angle_alpha   90.00
_cell.angle_beta   90.00
_cell.angle_gamma   90.00
#
_symmetry.space_group_name_H-M   'P 1'
#
loop_
_entity.id
_entity.type
_entity.pdbx_description
1 polymer ?
#
loop_
_entity_poly.entity_id
_entity_poly.type
_entity_poly.pdbx_seq_one_letter_code
_entity_poly.pdbx_strand_id
1 'polypeptide(L)'
;MIYIDPPYNTGNDFVYNDDFAESANEYLANSGQFDDEGNRLVQNTESNGRYHTDWLNMIYTRIKLAKDLLADDGIIFISIDDNEQENLKKICDEIFGSANFVAQLATVMNLKGNNDQFGFAGTHEYTLVYLKNILAVEELNGIALSEEDISDYTYEDEIGKYKIGATLMRTGEAGFRTKRPKGYYPIYVSSDYKTMDIVRHSPSDYEVYPVTKDGIEMSWRRSPENLKQTKNEFVINHNSNGISFYKKQRLEDDMKRGKKPKTLFYKADYSSGNGTAMIKSLFNGRLFDNPKPLSLIKDFIRIGTNEDAIILDFFSGSATTAHAVMQLNSEDNGTRKFIMVQLPEETDKKSDASKAGYKNICEIGKERIRRAGAKIKEESPMTTADLDTGFRVLKLDSTNMKDVYYNPSDYELNLFDTLADNIKEDRTPEDLLFQVMLDLGVLLSSKIEESNIGGKKVFNVADGFLYACFDENVTEDVITEIAKKNPYYFVMRDSSMANDSVATNFEQIFATYSPDTVRKVL
;
A
#
# COMPACT_ATOMS: atom_id res chain seq x y z
N MET A 1 -1.23 1.42 -4.18
CA MET A 1 0.08 0.75 -3.97
C MET A 1 -0.12 -0.65 -3.44
N ILE A 2 0.74 -1.59 -3.83
CA ILE A 2 0.81 -2.93 -3.25
C ILE A 2 2.21 -3.13 -2.65
N TYR A 3 2.28 -3.72 -1.47
CA TYR A 3 3.49 -4.27 -0.87
C TYR A 3 3.23 -5.71 -0.47
N ILE A 4 4.15 -6.62 -0.77
CA ILE A 4 4.08 -8.01 -0.31
C ILE A 4 5.43 -8.55 0.11
N ASP A 5 5.37 -9.45 1.09
CA ASP A 5 6.47 -10.23 1.61
C ASP A 5 6.08 -11.72 1.55
N PRO A 6 6.12 -12.34 0.35
CA PRO A 6 5.69 -13.73 0.17
C PRO A 6 6.68 -14.69 0.83
N PRO A 7 6.32 -15.98 1.00
CA PRO A 7 7.27 -17.02 1.39
C PRO A 7 8.47 -17.05 0.44
N TYR A 8 9.69 -17.18 0.97
CA TYR A 8 10.94 -17.09 0.19
C TYR A 8 11.39 -18.42 -0.41
N ASN A 9 10.63 -19.49 -0.18
CA ASN A 9 10.92 -20.85 -0.65
C ASN A 9 12.27 -21.38 -0.12
N THR A 10 12.50 -21.26 1.18
CA THR A 10 13.75 -21.65 1.86
C THR A 10 13.81 -23.15 2.23
N GLY A 11 12.83 -23.94 1.77
CA GLY A 11 12.70 -25.37 2.10
C GLY A 11 11.92 -25.66 3.38
N ASN A 12 11.65 -24.63 4.20
CA ASN A 12 10.79 -24.70 5.38
C ASN A 12 9.50 -23.89 5.22
N ASP A 13 9.36 -23.19 4.11
CA ASP A 13 8.21 -22.36 3.83
C ASP A 13 7.02 -23.21 3.36
N PHE A 14 5.84 -22.72 3.67
CA PHE A 14 4.60 -23.29 3.19
C PHE A 14 4.24 -22.67 1.84
N VAL A 15 3.96 -23.52 0.86
CA VAL A 15 3.44 -23.13 -0.45
C VAL A 15 1.99 -23.60 -0.52
N TYR A 16 1.09 -22.71 -0.94
CA TYR A 16 -0.31 -23.06 -1.09
C TYR A 16 -0.46 -23.98 -2.31
N ASN A 17 -1.18 -25.08 -2.14
CA ASN A 17 -1.43 -26.02 -3.23
C ASN A 17 -2.61 -25.47 -4.07
N ASP A 18 -2.27 -24.73 -5.12
CA ASP A 18 -3.24 -24.17 -6.06
C ASP A 18 -3.35 -25.10 -7.26
N ASP A 19 -4.25 -26.08 -7.23
CA ASP A 19 -4.57 -26.89 -8.40
C ASP A 19 -5.82 -26.31 -9.10
N PHE A 20 -5.62 -25.73 -10.27
CA PHE A 20 -6.68 -25.10 -11.06
C PHE A 20 -7.42 -26.07 -11.99
N ALA A 21 -7.12 -27.37 -11.92
CA ALA A 21 -7.70 -28.40 -12.78
C ALA A 21 -8.92 -29.10 -12.20
N GLU A 22 -9.41 -28.69 -11.03
CA GLU A 22 -10.43 -29.39 -10.26
C GLU A 22 -11.86 -28.91 -10.52
N SER A 23 -12.84 -29.82 -10.27
CA SER A 23 -14.27 -29.46 -10.26
C SER A 23 -14.61 -28.51 -9.10
N ALA A 24 -15.71 -27.76 -9.21
CA ALA A 24 -16.10 -26.77 -8.19
C ALA A 24 -16.23 -27.36 -6.77
N ASN A 25 -16.60 -28.66 -6.63
CA ASN A 25 -16.70 -29.33 -5.34
C ASN A 25 -15.34 -29.78 -4.79
N GLU A 26 -14.43 -30.20 -5.66
CA GLU A 26 -13.04 -30.47 -5.31
C GLU A 26 -12.29 -29.19 -5.00
N TYR A 27 -12.58 -28.10 -5.72
CA TYR A 27 -12.02 -26.77 -5.41
C TYR A 27 -12.39 -26.27 -4.00
N LEU A 28 -13.60 -26.54 -3.53
CA LEU A 28 -14.01 -26.18 -2.15
C LEU A 28 -13.37 -27.09 -1.09
N ALA A 29 -13.22 -28.40 -1.39
CA ALA A 29 -12.52 -29.35 -0.52
C ALA A 29 -11.00 -29.16 -0.55
N ASN A 30 -10.45 -28.81 -1.74
CA ASN A 30 -9.03 -28.70 -2.01
C ASN A 30 -8.59 -27.26 -2.28
N SER A 31 -9.33 -26.26 -1.81
CA SER A 31 -8.97 -24.82 -1.97
C SER A 31 -7.59 -24.46 -1.39
N GLY A 32 -6.76 -25.50 -1.18
CA GLY A 32 -5.41 -25.40 -0.62
C GLY A 32 -5.41 -24.94 0.82
N GLN A 33 -6.60 -24.90 1.42
CA GLN A 33 -6.75 -24.40 2.77
C GLN A 33 -6.70 -25.51 3.81
N PHE A 34 -7.09 -26.74 3.46
CA PHE A 34 -7.09 -27.89 4.37
C PHE A 34 -6.87 -29.19 3.58
N ASP A 35 -6.12 -30.15 4.11
CA ASP A 35 -6.19 -31.53 3.68
C ASP A 35 -7.40 -32.23 4.34
N ASP A 36 -7.66 -33.49 4.01
CA ASP A 36 -8.74 -34.30 4.57
C ASP A 36 -8.64 -34.47 6.11
N GLU A 37 -7.51 -34.08 6.72
CA GLU A 37 -7.22 -34.11 8.15
C GLU A 37 -7.25 -32.70 8.78
N GLY A 38 -7.50 -31.63 7.98
CA GLY A 38 -7.54 -30.23 8.43
C GLY A 38 -6.15 -29.59 8.55
N ASN A 39 -5.10 -30.15 7.93
CA ASN A 39 -3.76 -29.57 7.89
C ASN A 39 -3.62 -28.65 6.69
N ARG A 40 -3.16 -27.45 6.93
CA ARG A 40 -3.40 -26.36 5.99
C ARG A 40 -2.30 -26.02 5.01
N LEU A 41 -1.14 -26.58 5.07
CA LEU A 41 -0.01 -26.17 4.22
C LEU A 41 0.90 -27.37 3.97
N VAL A 42 1.23 -27.59 2.71
CA VAL A 42 2.26 -28.56 2.33
C VAL A 42 3.61 -27.84 2.36
N GLN A 43 4.53 -28.34 3.18
CA GLN A 43 5.91 -27.85 3.21
C GLN A 43 6.57 -28.15 1.86
N ASN A 44 7.03 -27.13 1.16
CA ASN A 44 7.74 -27.27 -0.10
C ASN A 44 9.23 -27.51 0.17
N THR A 45 9.66 -28.76 0.16
CA THR A 45 11.05 -29.15 0.44
C THR A 45 11.87 -29.22 -0.85
N GLU A 46 13.18 -28.95 -0.76
CA GLU A 46 14.11 -29.07 -1.91
C GLU A 46 14.12 -30.46 -2.56
N SER A 47 13.73 -31.50 -1.84
CA SER A 47 13.57 -32.86 -2.37
C SER A 47 12.36 -33.02 -3.28
N ASN A 48 11.44 -32.03 -3.32
CA ASN A 48 10.33 -32.01 -4.25
C ASN A 48 10.84 -31.69 -5.66
N GLY A 49 10.67 -32.57 -6.60
CA GLY A 49 11.06 -32.32 -8.01
C GLY A 49 10.32 -31.15 -8.69
N ARG A 50 9.32 -30.56 -8.02
CA ARG A 50 8.52 -29.39 -8.47
C ARG A 50 8.75 -28.17 -7.58
N TYR A 51 9.80 -28.14 -6.80
CA TYR A 51 10.12 -27.15 -5.76
C TYR A 51 9.87 -25.69 -6.21
N HIS A 52 10.52 -25.25 -7.26
CA HIS A 52 10.33 -23.92 -7.82
C HIS A 52 8.98 -23.77 -8.54
N THR A 53 8.50 -24.83 -9.19
CA THR A 53 7.23 -24.79 -9.96
C THR A 53 6.05 -24.56 -9.06
N ASP A 54 5.95 -25.24 -7.93
CA ASP A 54 4.85 -25.11 -7.00
C ASP A 54 4.82 -23.69 -6.39
N TRP A 55 5.98 -23.13 -6.05
CA TRP A 55 6.09 -21.75 -5.60
C TRP A 55 5.69 -20.75 -6.72
N LEU A 56 6.17 -20.97 -7.94
CA LEU A 56 5.84 -20.12 -9.09
C LEU A 56 4.35 -20.11 -9.39
N ASN A 57 3.67 -21.26 -9.35
CA ASN A 57 2.24 -21.37 -9.58
C ASN A 57 1.47 -20.56 -8.53
N MET A 58 1.83 -20.70 -7.25
CA MET A 58 1.25 -19.96 -6.16
C MET A 58 1.39 -18.44 -6.36
N ILE A 59 2.59 -17.95 -6.66
CA ILE A 59 2.85 -16.52 -6.70
C ILE A 59 2.36 -15.86 -8.01
N TYR A 60 2.44 -16.57 -9.14
CA TYR A 60 2.06 -16.05 -10.47
C TYR A 60 0.61 -15.59 -10.51
N THR A 61 -0.30 -16.43 -10.06
CA THR A 61 -1.75 -16.15 -10.06
C THR A 61 -2.09 -14.95 -9.20
N ARG A 62 -1.45 -14.81 -8.04
CA ARG A 62 -1.66 -13.70 -7.11
C ARG A 62 -1.11 -12.40 -7.66
N ILE A 63 0.08 -12.39 -8.25
CA ILE A 63 0.67 -11.19 -8.86
C ILE A 63 -0.13 -10.76 -10.09
N LYS A 64 -0.67 -11.69 -10.87
CA LYS A 64 -1.52 -11.38 -12.01
C LYS A 64 -2.78 -10.63 -11.58
N LEU A 65 -3.48 -11.12 -10.54
CA LEU A 65 -4.61 -10.42 -9.95
C LEU A 65 -4.21 -9.06 -9.35
N ALA A 66 -3.06 -9.01 -8.68
CA ALA A 66 -2.54 -7.79 -8.08
C ALA A 66 -2.34 -6.66 -9.11
N LYS A 67 -1.86 -6.99 -10.32
CA LYS A 67 -1.73 -6.02 -11.41
C LYS A 67 -3.07 -5.40 -11.79
N ASP A 68 -4.14 -6.21 -11.85
CA ASP A 68 -5.47 -5.72 -12.21
C ASP A 68 -6.05 -4.79 -11.13
N LEU A 69 -5.70 -5.02 -9.86
CA LEU A 69 -6.11 -4.17 -8.74
C LEU A 69 -5.34 -2.85 -8.65
N LEU A 70 -4.17 -2.74 -9.28
CA LEU A 70 -3.41 -1.50 -9.29
C LEU A 70 -4.09 -0.43 -10.15
N ALA A 71 -4.09 0.82 -9.68
CA ALA A 71 -4.36 1.99 -10.50
C ALA A 71 -3.31 2.13 -11.61
N ASP A 72 -3.56 2.93 -12.65
CA ASP A 72 -2.62 3.04 -13.78
C ASP A 72 -1.25 3.61 -13.36
N ASP A 73 -1.23 4.51 -12.37
CA ASP A 73 -0.03 5.04 -11.72
C ASP A 73 0.44 4.18 -10.53
N GLY A 74 -0.21 3.03 -10.31
CA GLY A 74 0.04 2.15 -9.17
C GLY A 74 1.39 1.45 -9.22
N ILE A 75 2.00 1.27 -8.05
CA ILE A 75 3.31 0.65 -7.85
C ILE A 75 3.20 -0.57 -6.95
N ILE A 76 4.02 -1.58 -7.22
CA ILE A 76 4.19 -2.76 -6.37
C ILE A 76 5.63 -2.92 -5.92
N PHE A 77 5.82 -3.23 -4.64
CA PHE A 77 7.08 -3.63 -4.02
C PHE A 77 6.94 -5.08 -3.55
N ILE A 78 7.89 -5.93 -3.92
CA ILE A 78 7.88 -7.36 -3.59
C ILE A 78 9.23 -7.70 -2.95
N SER A 79 9.22 -8.03 -1.68
CA SER A 79 10.40 -8.51 -0.96
C SER A 79 10.68 -9.97 -1.31
N ILE A 80 11.94 -10.33 -1.47
CA ILE A 80 12.40 -11.69 -1.79
C ILE A 80 13.90 -11.83 -1.48
N ASP A 81 14.36 -13.04 -1.24
CA ASP A 81 15.78 -13.36 -1.08
C ASP A 81 16.38 -14.04 -2.34
N ASP A 82 17.61 -14.56 -2.21
CA ASP A 82 18.36 -15.20 -3.29
C ASP A 82 17.68 -16.47 -3.82
N ASN A 83 16.79 -17.14 -3.06
CA ASN A 83 16.22 -18.43 -3.46
C ASN A 83 15.31 -18.30 -4.68
N GLU A 84 14.48 -17.27 -4.75
CA GLU A 84 13.48 -17.10 -5.83
C GLU A 84 13.55 -15.74 -6.56
N GLN A 85 14.54 -14.90 -6.28
CA GLN A 85 14.65 -13.55 -6.85
C GLN A 85 14.65 -13.56 -8.39
N GLU A 86 15.43 -14.46 -9.02
CA GLU A 86 15.49 -14.54 -10.49
C GLU A 86 14.18 -15.02 -11.09
N ASN A 87 13.53 -16.00 -10.48
CA ASN A 87 12.26 -16.54 -10.95
C ASN A 87 11.14 -15.51 -10.78
N LEU A 88 11.08 -14.83 -9.65
CA LEU A 88 10.15 -13.74 -9.42
C LEU A 88 10.31 -12.61 -10.43
N LYS A 89 11.55 -12.24 -10.74
CA LYS A 89 11.83 -11.20 -11.73
C LYS A 89 11.28 -11.57 -13.10
N LYS A 90 11.46 -12.82 -13.53
CA LYS A 90 10.98 -13.31 -14.83
C LYS A 90 9.47 -13.25 -14.94
N ILE A 91 8.74 -13.74 -13.92
CA ILE A 91 7.27 -13.72 -13.96
C ILE A 91 6.72 -12.29 -13.83
N CYS A 92 7.37 -11.42 -13.07
CA CYS A 92 6.99 -10.01 -13.01
C CYS A 92 7.22 -9.28 -14.35
N ASP A 93 8.33 -9.58 -15.06
CA ASP A 93 8.57 -9.07 -16.42
C ASP A 93 7.50 -9.54 -17.42
N GLU A 94 7.01 -10.78 -17.29
CA GLU A 94 5.92 -11.31 -18.11
C GLU A 94 4.59 -10.62 -17.77
N ILE A 95 4.26 -10.50 -16.48
CA ILE A 95 2.97 -9.97 -16.05
C ILE A 95 2.90 -8.45 -16.27
N PHE A 96 3.86 -7.68 -15.77
CA PHE A 96 3.85 -6.22 -15.83
C PHE A 96 4.40 -5.67 -17.15
N GLY A 97 5.26 -6.44 -17.82
CA GLY A 97 6.11 -5.99 -18.92
C GLY A 97 7.44 -5.43 -18.41
N SER A 98 8.55 -5.84 -19.02
CA SER A 98 9.91 -5.42 -18.63
C SER A 98 10.13 -3.90 -18.70
N ALA A 99 9.37 -3.20 -19.55
CA ALA A 99 9.39 -1.73 -19.64
C ALA A 99 8.87 -1.03 -18.38
N ASN A 100 8.06 -1.70 -17.58
CA ASN A 100 7.48 -1.19 -16.33
C ASN A 100 8.32 -1.55 -15.09
N PHE A 101 9.45 -2.23 -15.28
CA PHE A 101 10.42 -2.48 -14.22
C PHE A 101 11.09 -1.17 -13.80
N VAL A 102 11.00 -0.86 -12.51
CA VAL A 102 11.59 0.38 -11.95
C VAL A 102 12.98 0.12 -11.39
N ALA A 103 13.09 -0.85 -10.48
CA ALA A 103 14.34 -1.17 -9.80
C ALA A 103 14.29 -2.55 -9.10
N GLN A 104 15.47 -3.10 -8.90
CA GLN A 104 15.75 -4.11 -7.90
C GLN A 104 16.57 -3.44 -6.80
N LEU A 105 16.01 -3.40 -5.60
CA LEU A 105 16.65 -2.81 -4.44
C LEU A 105 17.42 -3.90 -3.70
N ALA A 106 18.68 -3.61 -3.33
CA ALA A 106 19.39 -4.41 -2.34
C ALA A 106 19.10 -3.82 -0.95
N THR A 107 18.27 -4.51 -0.18
CA THR A 107 17.80 -4.05 1.13
C THR A 107 18.65 -4.69 2.23
N VAL A 108 19.46 -3.89 2.90
CA VAL A 108 20.37 -4.39 3.94
C VAL A 108 19.59 -4.63 5.23
N MET A 109 19.40 -5.91 5.55
CA MET A 109 18.61 -6.37 6.71
C MET A 109 19.47 -6.74 7.91
N ASN A 110 20.73 -7.09 7.70
CA ASN A 110 21.64 -7.47 8.76
C ASN A 110 23.08 -7.06 8.45
N LEU A 111 23.51 -5.95 9.05
CA LEU A 111 24.88 -5.43 8.85
C LEU A 111 26.00 -6.35 9.34
N LYS A 112 25.71 -7.19 10.33
CA LYS A 112 26.70 -8.13 10.85
C LYS A 112 26.87 -9.35 9.95
N GLY A 113 25.90 -9.55 9.03
CA GLY A 113 25.81 -10.72 8.19
C GLY A 113 25.35 -11.98 8.92
N ASN A 114 24.75 -12.89 8.17
CA ASN A 114 24.47 -14.25 8.62
C ASN A 114 25.63 -15.15 8.20
N ASN A 115 26.15 -15.96 9.12
CA ASN A 115 27.27 -16.86 8.88
C ASN A 115 26.85 -18.25 8.37
N ASP A 116 25.63 -18.37 7.88
CA ASP A 116 25.01 -19.59 7.37
C ASP A 116 25.32 -19.86 5.89
N GLN A 117 25.87 -18.88 5.17
CA GLN A 117 26.26 -18.99 3.78
C GLN A 117 27.74 -19.35 3.64
N PHE A 118 28.07 -20.20 2.64
CA PHE A 118 29.45 -20.54 2.35
C PHE A 118 30.23 -19.35 1.77
N GLY A 119 31.28 -18.96 2.42
CA GLY A 119 32.28 -18.00 1.96
C GLY A 119 31.95 -16.52 2.20
N PHE A 120 30.68 -16.13 2.22
CA PHE A 120 30.26 -14.75 2.46
C PHE A 120 29.15 -14.68 3.48
N ALA A 121 29.16 -13.64 4.32
CA ALA A 121 28.07 -13.38 5.24
C ALA A 121 26.92 -12.68 4.52
N GLY A 122 25.71 -13.26 4.53
CA GLY A 122 24.51 -12.68 3.96
C GLY A 122 24.08 -11.42 4.71
N THR A 123 23.98 -10.29 4.02
CA THR A 123 23.67 -8.98 4.64
C THR A 123 22.37 -8.37 4.14
N HIS A 124 21.86 -8.80 3.01
CA HIS A 124 20.73 -8.16 2.34
C HIS A 124 19.77 -9.18 1.72
N GLU A 125 18.60 -8.71 1.44
CA GLU A 125 17.58 -9.31 0.59
C GLU A 125 17.25 -8.35 -0.55
N TYR A 126 16.37 -8.73 -1.44
CA TYR A 126 15.96 -7.90 -2.57
C TYR A 126 14.54 -7.39 -2.38
N THR A 127 14.25 -6.25 -3.01
CA THR A 127 12.88 -5.80 -3.24
C THR A 127 12.74 -5.46 -4.73
N LEU A 128 11.88 -6.18 -5.44
CA LEU A 128 11.53 -5.86 -6.82
C LEU A 128 10.46 -4.78 -6.86
N VAL A 129 10.64 -3.80 -7.74
CA VAL A 129 9.74 -2.65 -7.88
C VAL A 129 9.25 -2.54 -9.31
N TYR A 130 7.93 -2.57 -9.49
CA TYR A 130 7.25 -2.39 -10.78
C TYR A 130 6.16 -1.34 -10.68
N LEU A 131 5.98 -0.60 -11.76
CA LEU A 131 4.78 0.21 -11.98
C LEU A 131 3.79 -0.55 -12.85
N LYS A 132 2.49 -0.29 -12.72
CA LYS A 132 1.52 -0.81 -13.67
C LYS A 132 1.74 -0.20 -15.05
N ASN A 133 1.96 1.11 -15.10
CA ASN A 133 2.32 1.84 -16.32
C ASN A 133 3.31 2.97 -15.98
N ILE A 134 4.57 2.78 -16.36
CA ILE A 134 5.63 3.75 -16.09
C ILE A 134 5.39 5.12 -16.76
N LEU A 135 4.63 5.14 -17.86
CA LEU A 135 4.31 6.38 -18.58
C LEU A 135 3.24 7.23 -17.86
N ALA A 136 2.52 6.65 -16.90
CA ALA A 136 1.55 7.37 -16.08
C ALA A 136 2.19 8.10 -14.89
N VAL A 137 3.48 7.90 -14.63
CA VAL A 137 4.20 8.45 -13.47
C VAL A 137 5.38 9.30 -13.95
N GLU A 138 5.39 10.59 -13.59
CA GLU A 138 6.49 11.48 -13.95
C GLU A 138 7.73 11.24 -13.08
N GLU A 139 7.56 11.15 -11.76
CA GLU A 139 8.62 10.78 -10.81
C GLU A 139 8.01 10.12 -9.55
N LEU A 140 8.82 9.30 -8.88
CA LEU A 140 8.47 8.74 -7.58
C LEU A 140 8.83 9.73 -6.47
N ASN A 141 8.10 9.67 -5.35
CA ASN A 141 8.40 10.53 -4.21
C ASN A 141 9.77 10.21 -3.60
N GLY A 142 10.37 11.21 -2.97
CA GLY A 142 11.60 11.04 -2.21
C GLY A 142 11.36 10.49 -0.79
N ILE A 143 12.42 9.96 -0.20
CA ILE A 143 12.44 9.64 1.24
C ILE A 143 12.73 10.90 2.05
N ALA A 144 12.24 10.97 3.28
CA ALA A 144 12.51 12.10 4.16
C ALA A 144 14.02 12.28 4.40
N LEU A 145 14.46 13.55 4.51
CA LEU A 145 15.83 13.87 4.86
C LEU A 145 16.08 13.44 6.32
N SER A 146 17.26 12.84 6.55
CA SER A 146 17.75 12.57 7.89
C SER A 146 18.34 13.86 8.52
N GLU A 147 18.56 13.87 9.83
CA GLU A 147 19.26 14.97 10.52
C GLU A 147 20.66 15.19 9.94
N GLU A 148 21.34 14.13 9.53
CA GLU A 148 22.63 14.21 8.85
C GLU A 148 22.50 14.92 7.49
N ASP A 149 21.49 14.58 6.67
CA ASP A 149 21.22 15.27 5.40
C ASP A 149 20.93 16.76 5.61
N ILE A 150 20.18 17.11 6.67
CA ILE A 150 19.84 18.50 7.03
C ILE A 150 21.08 19.25 7.49
N SER A 151 22.01 18.62 8.18
CA SER A 151 23.24 19.24 8.67
C SER A 151 24.18 19.71 7.55
N ASP A 152 24.05 19.18 6.33
CA ASP A 152 24.79 19.63 5.14
C ASP A 152 24.41 21.04 4.67
N TYR A 153 23.23 21.56 5.08
CA TYR A 153 22.72 22.86 4.65
C TYR A 153 23.28 23.97 5.55
N THR A 154 24.56 24.24 5.36
CA THR A 154 25.35 25.14 6.23
C THR A 154 25.31 26.61 5.83
N TYR A 155 24.81 26.94 4.64
CA TYR A 155 24.68 28.29 4.14
C TYR A 155 23.25 28.79 4.31
N GLU A 156 23.13 30.14 4.44
CA GLU A 156 21.81 30.78 4.59
C GLU A 156 21.82 32.15 3.84
N ASP A 157 20.70 32.47 3.23
CA ASP A 157 20.43 33.80 2.65
C ASP A 157 18.99 34.23 2.98
N GLU A 158 18.50 35.33 2.40
CA GLU A 158 17.14 35.87 2.67
C GLU A 158 16.01 34.91 2.37
N ILE A 159 16.23 33.90 1.51
CA ILE A 159 15.23 32.88 1.12
C ILE A 159 15.25 31.70 2.11
N GLY A 160 16.42 31.40 2.72
CA GLY A 160 16.57 30.32 3.68
C GLY A 160 17.87 29.53 3.52
N LYS A 161 17.93 28.37 4.21
CA LYS A 161 19.11 27.51 4.23
C LYS A 161 19.32 26.79 2.89
N TYR A 162 20.59 26.67 2.51
CA TYR A 162 21.00 25.94 1.31
C TYR A 162 22.38 25.29 1.47
N LYS A 163 22.67 24.34 0.59
CA LYS A 163 24.01 23.78 0.38
C LYS A 163 24.49 24.02 -1.06
N ILE A 164 25.78 23.89 -1.26
CA ILE A 164 26.38 23.99 -2.58
C ILE A 164 25.97 22.78 -3.43
N GLY A 165 25.23 23.04 -4.48
CA GLY A 165 24.72 22.02 -5.39
C GLY A 165 25.60 21.85 -6.64
N ALA A 166 24.98 21.45 -7.75
CA ALA A 166 25.65 21.16 -9.00
C ALA A 166 26.26 22.43 -9.65
N THR A 167 27.40 22.27 -10.34
CA THR A 167 27.98 23.33 -11.14
C THR A 167 27.06 23.74 -12.29
N LEU A 168 27.06 25.05 -12.60
CA LEU A 168 26.36 25.62 -13.76
C LEU A 168 26.96 25.15 -15.08
N MET A 169 28.26 24.91 -15.14
CA MET A 169 28.94 24.37 -16.31
C MET A 169 28.60 22.87 -16.45
N ARG A 170 28.22 22.45 -17.66
CA ARG A 170 28.04 21.03 -17.96
C ARG A 170 29.37 20.31 -17.96
N THR A 171 29.37 19.06 -17.63
CA THR A 171 30.52 18.17 -17.60
C THR A 171 30.30 16.99 -18.56
N GLY A 172 31.39 16.36 -19.00
CA GLY A 172 31.37 15.24 -19.93
C GLY A 172 31.00 15.63 -21.38
N GLU A 173 31.11 14.70 -22.31
CA GLU A 173 30.95 14.92 -23.74
C GLU A 173 29.62 15.56 -24.17
N ALA A 174 28.54 15.24 -23.46
CA ALA A 174 27.22 15.83 -23.71
C ALA A 174 27.17 17.36 -23.44
N GLY A 175 28.17 17.90 -22.74
CA GLY A 175 28.30 19.30 -22.41
C GLY A 175 29.14 20.12 -23.38
N PHE A 176 29.80 19.50 -24.38
CA PHE A 176 30.64 20.20 -25.31
C PHE A 176 29.89 21.30 -26.09
N ARG A 177 30.55 22.43 -26.35
CA ARG A 177 30.03 23.54 -27.17
C ARG A 177 29.51 23.05 -28.52
N THR A 178 30.22 22.11 -29.17
CA THR A 178 29.84 21.53 -30.47
C THR A 178 28.48 20.86 -30.45
N LYS A 179 28.12 20.21 -29.34
CA LYS A 179 26.81 19.57 -29.17
C LYS A 179 25.72 20.54 -28.68
N ARG A 180 26.10 21.63 -28.00
CA ARG A 180 25.20 22.62 -27.40
C ARG A 180 25.67 24.07 -27.59
N PRO A 181 25.75 24.56 -28.84
CA PRO A 181 26.33 25.86 -29.12
C PRO A 181 25.58 27.04 -28.48
N LYS A 182 24.25 26.92 -28.31
CA LYS A 182 23.44 27.97 -27.64
C LYS A 182 23.71 28.07 -26.13
N GLY A 183 24.39 27.10 -25.52
CA GLY A 183 24.79 27.12 -24.12
C GLY A 183 26.19 27.74 -23.90
N TYR A 184 26.88 28.19 -24.95
CA TYR A 184 28.17 28.83 -24.88
C TYR A 184 28.02 30.35 -25.06
N TYR A 185 28.00 31.06 -23.95
CA TYR A 185 27.86 32.53 -23.89
C TYR A 185 28.58 33.05 -22.65
N PRO A 186 28.97 34.35 -22.61
CA PRO A 186 29.64 34.95 -21.47
C PRO A 186 28.69 35.18 -20.31
N ILE A 187 29.18 35.00 -19.10
CA ILE A 187 28.59 35.48 -17.86
C ILE A 187 29.55 36.56 -17.32
N TYR A 188 29.00 37.72 -16.98
CA TYR A 188 29.76 38.83 -16.41
C TYR A 188 29.62 38.81 -14.89
N VAL A 189 30.76 38.87 -14.19
CA VAL A 189 30.83 38.84 -12.72
C VAL A 189 31.40 40.18 -12.27
N SER A 190 30.75 40.82 -11.31
CA SER A 190 31.23 42.09 -10.73
C SER A 190 32.64 41.94 -10.14
N SER A 191 33.40 43.04 -10.12
CA SER A 191 34.77 43.06 -9.63
C SER A 191 34.94 42.65 -8.16
N ASP A 192 33.86 42.73 -7.36
CA ASP A 192 33.79 42.28 -5.97
C ASP A 192 33.30 40.83 -5.82
N TYR A 193 33.07 40.11 -6.93
CA TYR A 193 32.59 38.73 -7.00
C TYR A 193 31.23 38.47 -6.34
N LYS A 194 30.41 39.51 -6.12
CA LYS A 194 29.12 39.35 -5.44
C LYS A 194 27.94 39.13 -6.37
N THR A 195 28.00 39.65 -7.58
CA THR A 195 26.91 39.57 -8.54
C THR A 195 27.33 39.01 -9.88
N MET A 196 26.43 38.38 -10.59
CA MET A 196 26.61 37.89 -11.95
C MET A 196 25.42 38.25 -12.84
N ASP A 197 25.70 38.52 -14.12
CA ASP A 197 24.64 38.76 -15.12
C ASP A 197 25.10 38.28 -16.51
N ILE A 198 24.15 38.19 -17.45
CA ILE A 198 24.42 37.96 -18.87
C ILE A 198 24.76 39.25 -19.64
N VAL A 199 24.60 40.39 -18.98
CA VAL A 199 24.91 41.73 -19.51
C VAL A 199 26.04 42.30 -18.69
N ARG A 200 27.04 42.89 -19.37
CA ARG A 200 28.12 43.61 -18.72
C ARG A 200 27.62 44.95 -18.17
N HIS A 201 27.82 45.20 -16.89
CA HIS A 201 27.38 46.41 -16.20
C HIS A 201 28.55 47.42 -15.99
N SER A 202 29.79 46.90 -15.93
CA SER A 202 31.00 47.72 -15.74
C SER A 202 32.14 47.22 -16.61
N PRO A 203 33.06 48.13 -17.06
CA PRO A 203 34.28 47.70 -17.72
C PRO A 203 35.18 46.80 -16.86
N SER A 204 35.03 46.87 -15.54
CA SER A 204 35.76 46.05 -14.57
C SER A 204 35.16 44.66 -14.32
N ASP A 205 34.02 44.36 -14.92
CA ASP A 205 33.37 43.04 -14.78
C ASP A 205 34.19 41.96 -15.49
N TYR A 206 34.38 40.83 -14.80
CA TYR A 206 35.04 39.65 -15.35
C TYR A 206 34.14 38.94 -16.35
N GLU A 207 34.66 38.64 -17.51
CA GLU A 207 33.97 37.87 -18.55
C GLU A 207 34.34 36.40 -18.42
N VAL A 208 33.35 35.54 -18.15
CA VAL A 208 33.53 34.11 -17.86
C VAL A 208 32.77 33.24 -18.85
N TYR A 209 33.50 32.40 -19.57
CA TYR A 209 32.95 31.38 -20.47
C TYR A 209 33.01 30.00 -19.84
N PRO A 210 32.13 29.04 -20.27
CA PRO A 210 32.20 27.67 -19.79
C PRO A 210 33.36 26.90 -20.43
N VAL A 211 34.56 27.12 -19.92
CA VAL A 211 35.79 26.50 -20.40
C VAL A 211 36.43 25.72 -19.25
N THR A 212 36.86 24.49 -19.51
CA THR A 212 37.58 23.68 -18.51
C THR A 212 39.01 24.22 -18.31
N LYS A 213 39.69 23.73 -17.27
CA LYS A 213 41.11 24.07 -17.03
C LYS A 213 42.04 23.71 -18.22
N ASP A 214 41.66 22.64 -18.95
CA ASP A 214 42.41 22.16 -20.11
C ASP A 214 42.02 22.87 -21.40
N GLY A 215 41.24 23.96 -21.32
CA GLY A 215 40.86 24.79 -22.47
C GLY A 215 39.69 24.20 -23.29
N ILE A 216 38.99 23.18 -22.80
CA ILE A 216 37.88 22.58 -23.54
C ILE A 216 36.63 23.45 -23.38
N GLU A 217 36.04 23.85 -24.50
CA GLU A 217 34.83 24.67 -24.54
C GLU A 217 33.59 23.78 -24.24
N MET A 218 32.91 24.13 -23.17
CA MET A 218 31.71 23.45 -22.66
C MET A 218 30.46 24.29 -22.94
N SER A 219 29.38 24.02 -22.24
CA SER A 219 28.13 24.79 -22.26
C SER A 219 27.59 24.97 -20.85
N TRP A 220 26.85 26.05 -20.63
CA TRP A 220 26.08 26.25 -19.40
C TRP A 220 24.84 25.35 -19.38
N ARG A 221 24.36 25.04 -18.20
CA ARG A 221 23.11 24.25 -17.98
C ARG A 221 21.85 25.07 -18.19
N ARG A 222 21.97 26.40 -18.30
CA ARG A 222 20.84 27.33 -18.45
C ARG A 222 20.98 28.10 -19.77
N SER A 223 19.84 28.50 -20.36
CA SER A 223 19.85 29.49 -21.42
C SER A 223 20.10 30.88 -20.83
N PRO A 224 20.55 31.90 -21.64
CA PRO A 224 20.71 33.26 -21.17
C PRO A 224 19.45 33.82 -20.48
N GLU A 225 18.29 33.63 -21.07
CA GLU A 225 17.00 34.09 -20.56
C GLU A 225 16.67 33.47 -19.20
N ASN A 226 16.86 32.15 -19.09
CA ASN A 226 16.63 31.45 -17.84
C ASN A 226 17.63 31.85 -16.75
N LEU A 227 18.91 32.01 -17.10
CA LEU A 227 19.91 32.46 -16.14
C LEU A 227 19.62 33.87 -15.62
N LYS A 228 19.17 34.81 -16.48
CA LYS A 228 18.77 36.14 -16.07
C LYS A 228 17.70 36.14 -14.98
N GLN A 229 16.75 35.22 -15.08
CA GLN A 229 15.68 35.07 -14.09
C GLN A 229 16.11 34.36 -12.81
N THR A 230 17.08 33.44 -12.91
CA THR A 230 17.47 32.54 -11.81
C THR A 230 18.89 32.82 -11.27
N LYS A 231 19.53 33.94 -11.63
CA LYS A 231 20.92 34.24 -11.24
C LYS A 231 21.17 34.23 -9.74
N ASN A 232 20.17 34.63 -8.93
CA ASN A 232 20.25 34.63 -7.47
C ASN A 232 20.26 33.21 -6.86
N GLU A 233 19.92 32.19 -7.64
CA GLU A 233 19.99 30.79 -7.25
C GLU A 233 21.39 30.17 -7.45
N PHE A 234 22.38 30.98 -7.75
CA PHE A 234 23.75 30.50 -7.92
C PHE A 234 24.71 31.20 -6.95
N VAL A 235 25.70 30.44 -6.51
CA VAL A 235 26.84 30.94 -5.74
C VAL A 235 28.00 31.15 -6.69
N ILE A 236 28.64 32.31 -6.59
CA ILE A 236 29.87 32.61 -7.29
C ILE A 236 31.04 32.13 -6.41
N ASN A 237 31.82 31.20 -6.92
CA ASN A 237 33.03 30.75 -6.25
C ASN A 237 34.24 31.23 -7.02
N HIS A 238 35.12 31.98 -6.34
CA HIS A 238 36.36 32.46 -6.88
C HIS A 238 37.55 31.89 -6.09
N ASN A 239 38.45 31.24 -6.78
CA ASN A 239 39.66 30.66 -6.20
C ASN A 239 40.81 30.69 -7.21
N SER A 240 41.97 30.10 -6.86
CA SER A 240 43.16 30.03 -7.73
C SER A 240 42.93 29.38 -9.10
N ASN A 241 41.81 28.66 -9.27
CA ASN A 241 41.43 28.01 -10.53
C ASN A 241 40.45 28.85 -11.37
N GLY A 242 40.13 30.07 -10.93
CA GLY A 242 39.22 30.99 -11.62
C GLY A 242 37.85 31.10 -10.96
N ILE A 243 36.88 31.58 -11.75
CA ILE A 243 35.49 31.80 -11.32
C ILE A 243 34.63 30.62 -11.76
N SER A 244 33.83 30.12 -10.86
CA SER A 244 32.86 29.02 -11.10
C SER A 244 31.55 29.32 -10.43
N PHE A 245 30.46 28.70 -10.92
CA PHE A 245 29.10 28.94 -10.46
C PHE A 245 28.48 27.63 -10.03
N TYR A 246 27.83 27.62 -8.86
CA TYR A 246 27.16 26.46 -8.30
C TYR A 246 25.73 26.80 -7.93
N LYS A 247 24.79 25.90 -8.21
CA LYS A 247 23.38 26.07 -7.82
C LYS A 247 23.26 26.02 -6.29
N LYS A 248 22.49 26.93 -5.71
CA LYS A 248 22.02 26.80 -4.33
C LYS A 248 20.97 25.68 -4.27
N GLN A 249 21.25 24.61 -3.55
CA GLN A 249 20.29 23.54 -3.28
C GLN A 249 19.58 23.88 -1.99
N ARG A 250 18.30 24.24 -2.09
CA ARG A 250 17.50 24.75 -0.98
C ARG A 250 16.99 23.65 -0.07
N LEU A 251 17.09 23.84 1.25
CA LEU A 251 16.60 22.90 2.25
C LEU A 251 15.08 22.73 2.13
N GLU A 252 14.33 23.82 2.01
CA GLU A 252 12.87 23.78 1.95
C GLU A 252 12.36 22.99 0.74
N ASP A 253 12.98 23.18 -0.43
CA ASP A 253 12.63 22.44 -1.64
C ASP A 253 12.91 20.94 -1.48
N ASP A 254 14.08 20.61 -0.89
CA ASP A 254 14.47 19.22 -0.69
C ASP A 254 13.68 18.55 0.45
N MET A 255 13.23 19.30 1.46
CA MET A 255 12.31 18.78 2.46
C MET A 255 10.94 18.44 1.86
N LYS A 256 10.43 19.28 0.94
CA LYS A 256 9.15 19.03 0.25
C LYS A 256 9.25 17.85 -0.71
N ARG A 257 10.31 17.79 -1.52
CA ARG A 257 10.47 16.74 -2.54
C ARG A 257 10.99 15.43 -1.96
N GLY A 258 11.68 15.47 -0.85
CA GLY A 258 12.47 14.36 -0.32
C GLY A 258 13.75 14.10 -1.11
N LYS A 259 14.56 13.18 -0.59
CA LYS A 259 15.80 12.71 -1.22
C LYS A 259 15.49 11.54 -2.14
N LYS A 260 15.93 11.61 -3.39
CA LYS A 260 15.75 10.49 -4.34
C LYS A 260 16.31 9.20 -3.75
N PRO A 261 15.51 8.14 -3.63
CA PRO A 261 15.95 6.88 -3.07
C PRO A 261 17.05 6.25 -3.93
N LYS A 262 17.95 5.53 -3.30
CA LYS A 262 19.00 4.76 -3.98
C LYS A 262 18.54 3.32 -4.11
N THR A 263 19.12 2.56 -5.07
CA THR A 263 18.86 1.13 -5.19
C THR A 263 19.51 0.30 -4.08
N LEU A 264 20.53 0.83 -3.41
CA LEU A 264 21.03 0.28 -2.16
C LEU A 264 20.21 0.89 -1.00
N PHE A 265 19.28 0.11 -0.47
CA PHE A 265 18.44 0.46 0.68
C PHE A 265 19.18 0.14 1.97
N TYR A 266 19.81 1.15 2.52
CA TYR A 266 20.66 1.02 3.70
C TYR A 266 20.35 2.11 4.72
N LYS A 267 19.81 1.70 5.86
CA LYS A 267 19.68 2.47 7.10
C LYS A 267 19.78 1.50 8.29
N ALA A 268 20.31 1.95 9.41
CA ALA A 268 20.35 1.13 10.64
C ALA A 268 18.94 0.64 11.04
N ASP A 269 17.92 1.45 10.79
CA ASP A 269 16.53 1.17 11.14
C ASP A 269 15.89 0.07 10.27
N TYR A 270 16.48 -0.29 9.13
CA TYR A 270 15.99 -1.37 8.27
C TYR A 270 16.41 -2.76 8.76
N SER A 271 17.25 -2.85 9.80
CA SER A 271 17.65 -4.13 10.37
C SER A 271 16.44 -4.95 10.80
N SER A 272 16.43 -6.25 10.47
CA SER A 272 15.40 -7.21 10.86
C SER A 272 15.20 -7.28 12.38
N GLY A 273 16.27 -7.03 13.15
CA GLY A 273 16.21 -6.90 14.61
C GLY A 273 15.24 -5.82 15.09
N ASN A 274 15.08 -4.73 14.35
CA ASN A 274 14.15 -3.65 14.69
C ASN A 274 12.69 -4.08 14.52
N GLY A 275 12.38 -4.91 13.50
CA GLY A 275 11.06 -5.52 13.36
C GLY A 275 10.70 -6.36 14.58
N THR A 276 11.62 -7.25 15.00
CA THR A 276 11.45 -8.08 16.20
C THR A 276 11.35 -7.24 17.48
N ALA A 277 12.16 -6.19 17.62
CA ALA A 277 12.11 -5.28 18.77
C ALA A 277 10.75 -4.55 18.84
N MET A 278 10.20 -4.14 17.69
CA MET A 278 8.88 -3.51 17.63
C MET A 278 7.78 -4.47 18.10
N ILE A 279 7.74 -5.72 17.63
CA ILE A 279 6.80 -6.73 18.13
C ILE A 279 6.96 -6.91 19.64
N LYS A 280 8.18 -7.06 20.14
CA LYS A 280 8.43 -7.20 21.59
C LYS A 280 7.92 -6.00 22.37
N SER A 281 8.07 -4.78 21.86
CA SER A 281 7.59 -3.57 22.54
C SER A 281 6.07 -3.48 22.60
N LEU A 282 5.36 -3.97 21.56
CA LEU A 282 3.91 -3.96 21.51
C LEU A 282 3.26 -5.07 22.33
N PHE A 283 3.90 -6.24 22.40
CA PHE A 283 3.29 -7.45 22.98
C PHE A 283 3.95 -7.93 24.27
N ASN A 284 5.05 -7.31 24.68
CA ASN A 284 5.91 -7.79 25.78
C ASN A 284 6.45 -9.22 25.55
N GLY A 285 6.58 -9.64 24.28
CA GLY A 285 7.05 -10.98 23.90
C GLY A 285 7.35 -11.12 22.40
N ARG A 286 8.06 -12.20 22.00
CA ARG A 286 8.31 -12.52 20.60
C ARG A 286 7.17 -13.39 20.07
N LEU A 287 6.10 -12.78 19.59
CA LEU A 287 4.90 -13.48 19.14
C LEU A 287 4.88 -13.77 17.63
N PHE A 288 5.81 -13.22 16.87
CA PHE A 288 5.91 -13.41 15.42
C PHE A 288 7.38 -13.44 15.02
N ASP A 289 7.72 -14.35 14.10
CA ASP A 289 9.07 -14.50 13.59
C ASP A 289 9.30 -13.60 12.36
N ASN A 290 10.48 -13.00 12.30
CA ASN A 290 10.96 -12.20 11.18
C ASN A 290 10.00 -11.10 10.66
N PRO A 291 9.35 -10.29 11.52
CA PRO A 291 8.52 -9.19 11.05
C PRO A 291 9.38 -8.15 10.34
N LYS A 292 8.91 -7.63 9.21
CA LYS A 292 9.62 -6.56 8.51
C LYS A 292 9.76 -5.30 9.37
N PRO A 293 10.87 -4.57 9.24
CA PRO A 293 11.08 -3.30 9.96
C PRO A 293 10.06 -2.24 9.55
N LEU A 294 9.48 -1.55 10.52
CA LEU A 294 8.47 -0.52 10.30
C LEU A 294 8.97 0.62 9.42
N SER A 295 10.21 1.07 9.66
CA SER A 295 10.84 2.16 8.89
C SER A 295 11.02 1.84 7.41
N LEU A 296 11.32 0.60 7.06
CA LEU A 296 11.44 0.14 5.68
C LEU A 296 10.10 0.28 4.94
N ILE A 297 9.04 -0.24 5.54
CA ILE A 297 7.70 -0.21 4.94
C ILE A 297 7.19 1.24 4.84
N LYS A 298 7.44 2.07 5.84
CA LYS A 298 7.14 3.52 5.79
C LYS A 298 7.79 4.20 4.59
N ASP A 299 9.07 3.93 4.35
CA ASP A 299 9.78 4.53 3.23
C ASP A 299 9.26 4.02 1.87
N PHE A 300 8.89 2.74 1.74
CA PHE A 300 8.22 2.23 0.53
C PHE A 300 6.87 2.92 0.30
N ILE A 301 6.07 3.10 1.35
CA ILE A 301 4.78 3.80 1.23
C ILE A 301 5.00 5.26 0.81
N ARG A 302 5.96 5.98 1.41
CA ARG A 302 6.29 7.36 1.01
C ARG A 302 6.69 7.47 -0.45
N ILE A 303 7.56 6.57 -0.92
CA ILE A 303 8.04 6.56 -2.30
C ILE A 303 6.92 6.32 -3.29
N GLY A 304 6.01 5.41 -2.96
CA GLY A 304 5.03 4.89 -3.90
C GLY A 304 3.62 5.46 -3.77
N THR A 305 3.35 6.39 -2.83
CA THR A 305 1.97 6.86 -2.59
C THR A 305 1.88 8.34 -2.27
N ASN A 306 0.71 8.91 -2.58
CA ASN A 306 0.25 10.17 -2.04
C ASN A 306 -0.41 9.94 -0.66
N GLU A 307 -0.88 11.02 -0.03
CA GLU A 307 -1.39 11.04 1.34
C GLU A 307 -2.81 10.44 1.50
N ASP A 308 -3.51 10.12 0.40
CA ASP A 308 -4.87 9.57 0.36
C ASP A 308 -4.95 8.16 -0.27
N ALA A 309 -3.81 7.54 -0.54
CA ALA A 309 -3.72 6.28 -1.27
C ALA A 309 -4.28 5.07 -0.49
N ILE A 310 -4.64 4.03 -1.23
CA ILE A 310 -4.96 2.71 -0.67
C ILE A 310 -3.75 1.80 -0.81
N ILE A 311 -3.34 1.17 0.29
CA ILE A 311 -2.22 0.24 0.36
C ILE A 311 -2.76 -1.17 0.61
N LEU A 312 -2.47 -2.09 -0.32
CA LEU A 312 -2.82 -3.51 -0.21
C LEU A 312 -1.57 -4.33 0.14
N ASP A 313 -1.73 -5.23 1.12
CA ASP A 313 -0.74 -6.25 1.47
C ASP A 313 -1.46 -7.60 1.63
N PHE A 314 -1.23 -8.51 0.67
CA PHE A 314 -1.91 -9.82 0.67
C PHE A 314 -1.02 -10.99 1.13
N PHE A 315 0.12 -10.68 1.75
CA PHE A 315 0.91 -11.55 2.60
C PHE A 315 1.23 -10.82 3.90
N SER A 316 0.18 -10.32 4.57
CA SER A 316 0.33 -9.28 5.60
C SER A 316 1.02 -9.74 6.88
N GLY A 317 1.16 -11.03 7.11
CA GLY A 317 1.83 -11.61 8.27
C GLY A 317 1.39 -10.97 9.59
N SER A 318 2.31 -10.28 10.24
CA SER A 318 2.03 -9.56 11.49
C SER A 318 1.42 -8.16 11.29
N ALA A 319 0.98 -7.79 10.08
CA ALA A 319 0.40 -6.48 9.74
C ALA A 319 1.33 -5.26 9.96
N THR A 320 2.61 -5.40 9.58
CA THR A 320 3.57 -4.28 9.62
C THR A 320 3.12 -3.13 8.73
N THR A 321 2.55 -3.44 7.57
CA THR A 321 2.08 -2.47 6.58
C THR A 321 0.95 -1.60 7.15
N ALA A 322 -0.03 -2.18 7.83
CA ALA A 322 -1.09 -1.41 8.49
C ALA A 322 -0.54 -0.47 9.57
N HIS A 323 0.40 -0.95 10.39
CA HIS A 323 1.09 -0.10 11.38
C HIS A 323 1.83 1.06 10.70
N ALA A 324 2.53 0.80 9.57
CA ALA A 324 3.25 1.82 8.82
C ALA A 324 2.31 2.90 8.24
N VAL A 325 1.14 2.49 7.74
CA VAL A 325 0.11 3.42 7.23
C VAL A 325 -0.39 4.34 8.35
N MET A 326 -0.79 3.80 9.50
CA MET A 326 -1.26 4.61 10.63
C MET A 326 -0.17 5.56 11.14
N GLN A 327 1.07 5.08 11.23
CA GLN A 327 2.20 5.90 11.64
C GLN A 327 2.47 7.05 10.67
N LEU A 328 2.44 6.81 9.36
CA LEU A 328 2.61 7.85 8.35
C LEU A 328 1.48 8.88 8.40
N ASN A 329 0.22 8.43 8.51
CA ASN A 329 -0.92 9.33 8.61
C ASN A 329 -0.80 10.25 9.84
N SER A 330 -0.21 9.76 10.96
CA SER A 330 0.05 10.59 12.14
C SER A 330 1.18 11.60 11.93
N GLU A 331 2.14 11.31 11.05
CA GLU A 331 3.31 12.15 10.78
C GLU A 331 3.04 13.26 9.77
N ASP A 332 2.20 13.00 8.76
CA ASP A 332 1.94 13.92 7.64
C ASP A 332 0.47 14.34 7.49
N ASN A 333 -0.39 13.97 8.46
CA ASN A 333 -1.85 14.18 8.43
C ASN A 333 -2.52 13.55 7.20
N GLY A 334 -1.95 12.48 6.66
CA GLY A 334 -2.51 11.73 5.55
C GLY A 334 -3.77 10.95 5.94
N THR A 335 -4.51 10.55 4.90
CA THR A 335 -5.75 9.76 5.02
C THR A 335 -5.64 8.41 4.31
N ARG A 336 -4.40 7.89 4.19
CA ARG A 336 -4.14 6.59 3.56
C ARG A 336 -4.93 5.50 4.25
N LYS A 337 -5.39 4.54 3.45
CA LYS A 337 -6.13 3.36 3.90
C LYS A 337 -5.31 2.10 3.64
N PHE A 338 -5.54 1.06 4.44
CA PHE A 338 -4.89 -0.23 4.26
C PHE A 338 -5.90 -1.35 4.05
N ILE A 339 -5.53 -2.34 3.24
CA ILE A 339 -6.22 -3.61 3.08
C ILE A 339 -5.19 -4.71 3.33
N MET A 340 -5.42 -5.48 4.40
CA MET A 340 -4.54 -6.58 4.81
C MET A 340 -5.24 -7.91 4.54
N VAL A 341 -4.60 -8.77 3.75
CA VAL A 341 -5.11 -10.13 3.50
C VAL A 341 -4.11 -11.13 4.07
N GLN A 342 -4.61 -12.06 4.88
CA GLN A 342 -3.82 -13.11 5.49
C GLN A 342 -4.65 -14.36 5.66
N LEU A 343 -4.07 -15.50 5.31
CA LEU A 343 -4.64 -16.79 5.66
C LEU A 343 -4.47 -17.05 7.16
N PRO A 344 -5.46 -17.66 7.84
CA PRO A 344 -5.41 -17.88 9.28
C PRO A 344 -4.53 -19.09 9.65
N GLU A 345 -3.23 -19.05 9.25
CA GLU A 345 -2.26 -20.07 9.61
C GLU A 345 -2.18 -20.25 11.12
N GLU A 346 -2.30 -21.48 11.58
CA GLU A 346 -2.26 -21.79 13.00
C GLU A 346 -0.88 -21.51 13.61
N THR A 347 -0.87 -20.97 14.80
CA THR A 347 0.37 -20.80 15.55
C THR A 347 0.84 -22.13 16.14
N ASP A 348 2.15 -22.43 16.08
CA ASP A 348 2.71 -23.62 16.71
C ASP A 348 2.28 -23.67 18.18
N LYS A 349 1.73 -24.81 18.59
CA LYS A 349 1.21 -25.05 19.96
C LYS A 349 2.26 -24.81 21.06
N LYS A 350 3.56 -24.88 20.71
CA LYS A 350 4.67 -24.61 21.63
C LYS A 350 5.16 -23.17 21.58
N SER A 351 4.72 -22.36 20.60
CA SER A 351 5.14 -20.98 20.43
C SER A 351 4.66 -20.08 21.58
N ASP A 352 5.33 -18.96 21.76
CA ASP A 352 4.90 -17.94 22.71
C ASP A 352 3.57 -17.30 22.30
N ALA A 353 3.29 -17.22 21.00
CA ALA A 353 2.03 -16.75 20.46
C ALA A 353 0.84 -17.63 20.90
N SER A 354 0.97 -18.95 20.75
CA SER A 354 -0.07 -19.91 21.19
C SER A 354 -0.27 -19.86 22.71
N LYS A 355 0.81 -19.78 23.50
CA LYS A 355 0.74 -19.62 24.97
C LYS A 355 0.06 -18.31 25.39
N ALA A 356 0.20 -17.25 24.59
CA ALA A 356 -0.45 -15.96 24.79
C ALA A 356 -1.91 -15.93 24.32
N GLY A 357 -2.43 -17.04 23.77
CA GLY A 357 -3.82 -17.20 23.37
C GLY A 357 -4.13 -16.86 21.91
N TYR A 358 -3.12 -16.56 21.10
CA TYR A 358 -3.30 -16.30 19.66
C TYR A 358 -3.32 -17.64 18.91
N LYS A 359 -4.48 -18.01 18.35
CA LYS A 359 -4.66 -19.29 17.66
C LYS A 359 -4.04 -19.33 16.27
N ASN A 360 -3.98 -18.19 15.59
CA ASN A 360 -3.42 -18.05 14.25
C ASN A 360 -2.77 -16.68 14.08
N ILE A 361 -2.03 -16.50 12.98
CA ILE A 361 -1.27 -15.28 12.71
C ILE A 361 -2.16 -14.06 12.44
N CYS A 362 -3.40 -14.27 11.93
CA CYS A 362 -4.36 -13.17 11.75
C CYS A 362 -4.72 -12.50 13.07
N GLU A 363 -4.83 -13.26 14.16
CA GLU A 363 -5.13 -12.71 15.49
C GLU A 363 -3.97 -11.82 15.99
N ILE A 364 -2.72 -12.21 15.70
CA ILE A 364 -1.54 -11.40 16.01
C ILE A 364 -1.57 -10.09 15.21
N GLY A 365 -1.85 -10.18 13.89
CA GLY A 365 -1.95 -9.00 13.02
C GLY A 365 -3.02 -8.02 13.48
N LYS A 366 -4.23 -8.50 13.78
CA LYS A 366 -5.34 -7.68 14.31
C LYS A 366 -4.96 -6.97 15.61
N GLU A 367 -4.34 -7.70 16.52
CA GLU A 367 -3.92 -7.13 17.79
C GLU A 367 -2.77 -6.14 17.65
N ARG A 368 -1.84 -6.39 16.72
CA ARG A 368 -0.80 -5.40 16.38
C ARG A 368 -1.41 -4.09 15.89
N ILE A 369 -2.42 -4.12 15.03
CA ILE A 369 -3.09 -2.92 14.54
C ILE A 369 -3.69 -2.14 15.70
N ARG A 370 -4.41 -2.81 16.62
CA ARG A 370 -5.02 -2.16 17.79
C ARG A 370 -3.97 -1.50 18.70
N ARG A 371 -2.91 -2.25 19.05
CA ARG A 371 -1.86 -1.74 19.96
C ARG A 371 -1.03 -0.63 19.32
N ALA A 372 -0.72 -0.75 18.03
CA ALA A 372 -0.02 0.29 17.29
C ALA A 372 -0.86 1.58 17.24
N GLY A 373 -2.15 1.49 16.90
CA GLY A 373 -3.06 2.64 16.89
C GLY A 373 -3.18 3.31 18.26
N ALA A 374 -3.32 2.53 19.34
CA ALA A 374 -3.36 3.06 20.71
C ALA A 374 -2.05 3.76 21.08
N LYS A 375 -0.89 3.14 20.78
CA LYS A 375 0.43 3.70 21.06
C LYS A 375 0.67 5.01 20.32
N ILE A 376 0.33 5.08 19.02
CA ILE A 376 0.47 6.30 18.22
C ILE A 376 -0.34 7.45 18.82
N LYS A 377 -1.58 7.18 19.25
CA LYS A 377 -2.43 8.18 19.90
C LYS A 377 -1.89 8.63 21.27
N GLU A 378 -1.31 7.72 22.04
CA GLU A 378 -0.68 8.01 23.33
C GLU A 378 0.59 8.86 23.18
N GLU A 379 1.44 8.56 22.19
CA GLU A 379 2.69 9.29 21.93
C GLU A 379 2.49 10.71 21.39
N SER A 380 1.38 10.97 20.69
CA SER A 380 1.12 12.26 20.03
C SER A 380 -0.34 12.72 20.15
N PRO A 381 -0.90 12.84 21.35
CA PRO A 381 -2.34 13.02 21.55
C PRO A 381 -2.90 14.30 20.92
N MET A 382 -2.10 15.36 20.77
CA MET A 382 -2.55 16.63 20.21
C MET A 382 -2.69 16.60 18.67
N THR A 383 -1.91 15.78 17.98
CA THR A 383 -1.89 15.71 16.52
C THR A 383 -2.66 14.50 15.97
N THR A 384 -3.05 13.56 16.84
CA THR A 384 -3.69 12.30 16.47
C THR A 384 -5.13 12.17 16.96
N ALA A 385 -5.75 13.28 17.43
CA ALA A 385 -7.13 13.25 17.91
C ALA A 385 -8.10 12.69 16.87
N ASP A 386 -7.96 13.11 15.62
CA ASP A 386 -8.80 12.69 14.48
C ASP A 386 -8.20 11.53 13.67
N LEU A 387 -7.08 10.94 14.13
CA LEU A 387 -6.45 9.83 13.41
C LEU A 387 -7.36 8.60 13.42
N ASP A 388 -7.75 8.14 12.24
CA ASP A 388 -8.46 6.88 12.09
C ASP A 388 -7.52 5.70 12.33
N THR A 389 -7.74 4.97 13.40
CA THR A 389 -7.05 3.72 13.77
C THR A 389 -7.98 2.51 13.74
N GLY A 390 -9.24 2.73 13.29
CA GLY A 390 -10.23 1.69 13.15
C GLY A 390 -9.96 0.78 11.94
N PHE A 391 -10.45 -0.44 12.00
CA PHE A 391 -10.44 -1.36 10.87
C PHE A 391 -11.59 -2.36 10.97
N ARG A 392 -12.02 -2.88 9.84
CA ARG A 392 -13.01 -3.95 9.74
C ARG A 392 -12.30 -5.28 9.54
N VAL A 393 -12.86 -6.33 10.13
CA VAL A 393 -12.41 -7.71 9.94
C VAL A 393 -13.47 -8.43 9.14
N LEU A 394 -13.09 -8.89 7.96
CA LEU A 394 -13.93 -9.69 7.09
C LEU A 394 -13.32 -11.08 6.96
N LYS A 395 -14.15 -12.09 6.90
CA LYS A 395 -13.75 -13.48 6.66
C LYS A 395 -14.39 -13.93 5.36
N LEU A 396 -13.58 -14.43 4.44
CA LEU A 396 -14.13 -15.09 3.26
C LEU A 396 -14.76 -16.41 3.70
N ASP A 397 -16.00 -16.62 3.33
CA ASP A 397 -16.78 -17.81 3.64
C ASP A 397 -17.65 -18.19 2.43
N SER A 398 -18.39 -19.27 2.54
CA SER A 398 -19.40 -19.64 1.54
C SER A 398 -20.54 -18.63 1.50
N THR A 399 -21.33 -18.65 0.42
CA THR A 399 -22.53 -17.80 0.31
C THR A 399 -23.42 -17.87 1.56
N ASN A 400 -24.09 -16.76 1.88
CA ASN A 400 -25.05 -16.72 2.99
C ASN A 400 -26.34 -17.48 2.69
N MET A 401 -26.57 -17.82 1.42
CA MET A 401 -27.76 -18.53 0.99
C MET A 401 -27.61 -20.05 1.16
N LYS A 402 -28.71 -20.74 1.45
CA LYS A 402 -28.79 -22.20 1.41
C LYS A 402 -28.56 -22.68 -0.02
N ASP A 403 -28.05 -23.92 -0.15
CA ASP A 403 -27.82 -24.53 -1.46
C ASP A 403 -29.14 -24.74 -2.22
N VAL A 404 -29.12 -24.48 -3.51
CA VAL A 404 -30.26 -24.72 -4.40
C VAL A 404 -30.06 -26.07 -5.09
N TYR A 405 -30.96 -27.00 -4.86
CA TYR A 405 -30.92 -28.30 -5.52
C TYR A 405 -31.74 -28.26 -6.81
N TYR A 406 -31.11 -28.56 -7.94
CA TYR A 406 -31.79 -28.54 -9.25
C TYR A 406 -32.42 -29.88 -9.64
N ASN A 407 -32.09 -30.96 -8.94
CA ASN A 407 -32.70 -32.29 -9.17
C ASN A 407 -33.90 -32.51 -8.26
N PRO A 408 -35.08 -32.85 -8.81
CA PRO A 408 -36.29 -33.11 -8.00
C PRO A 408 -36.12 -34.25 -6.98
N SER A 409 -35.21 -35.20 -7.23
CA SER A 409 -34.90 -36.31 -6.33
C SER A 409 -34.18 -35.92 -5.05
N ASP A 410 -33.55 -34.73 -5.05
CA ASP A 410 -32.77 -34.21 -3.93
C ASP A 410 -33.66 -33.44 -2.94
N TYR A 411 -34.92 -33.26 -3.28
CA TYR A 411 -35.93 -32.60 -2.45
C TYR A 411 -36.64 -33.58 -1.52
N GLU A 412 -36.58 -33.32 -0.22
CA GLU A 412 -37.40 -34.02 0.76
C GLU A 412 -38.85 -33.44 0.82
N LEU A 413 -39.83 -34.26 1.25
CA LEU A 413 -41.25 -33.91 1.27
C LEU A 413 -41.66 -32.74 2.21
N ASN A 414 -40.75 -32.23 3.03
CA ASN A 414 -40.95 -31.06 3.92
C ASN A 414 -40.49 -29.71 3.31
N LEU A 415 -40.44 -29.63 2.01
CA LEU A 415 -39.84 -28.53 1.26
C LEU A 415 -40.50 -27.16 1.46
N PHE A 416 -41.78 -27.10 1.77
CA PHE A 416 -42.50 -25.83 1.90
C PHE A 416 -42.04 -25.00 3.09
N ASP A 417 -41.62 -25.66 4.19
CA ASP A 417 -41.07 -24.96 5.37
C ASP A 417 -39.59 -24.51 5.16
N THR A 418 -38.84 -25.22 4.32
CA THR A 418 -37.43 -24.90 4.01
C THR A 418 -37.28 -23.84 2.93
N LEU A 419 -38.28 -23.63 2.08
CA LEU A 419 -38.29 -22.59 1.04
C LEU A 419 -38.60 -21.18 1.59
N ALA A 420 -39.20 -21.09 2.78
CA ALA A 420 -39.56 -19.82 3.41
C ALA A 420 -38.31 -19.05 3.94
N ASP A 421 -37.23 -19.75 4.23
CA ASP A 421 -35.97 -19.14 4.68
C ASP A 421 -34.80 -19.70 3.88
N ASN A 422 -34.33 -18.89 2.93
CA ASN A 422 -33.23 -19.20 2.02
C ASN A 422 -31.85 -18.88 2.60
N ILE A 423 -31.78 -18.41 3.85
CA ILE A 423 -30.52 -17.99 4.50
C ILE A 423 -30.04 -19.12 5.42
N LYS A 424 -28.73 -19.34 5.50
CA LYS A 424 -28.09 -20.27 6.42
C LYS A 424 -28.30 -19.80 7.87
N GLU A 425 -28.53 -20.74 8.77
CA GLU A 425 -28.89 -20.48 10.18
C GLU A 425 -27.78 -19.80 10.99
N ASP A 426 -26.51 -19.98 10.56
CA ASP A 426 -25.33 -19.43 11.21
C ASP A 426 -24.94 -18.01 10.72
N ARG A 427 -25.76 -17.38 9.89
CA ARG A 427 -25.50 -16.06 9.32
C ARG A 427 -26.14 -14.95 10.15
N THR A 428 -25.39 -13.87 10.31
CA THR A 428 -25.81 -12.67 11.04
C THR A 428 -26.40 -11.62 10.08
N PRO A 429 -27.16 -10.63 10.58
CA PRO A 429 -27.61 -9.50 9.77
C PRO A 429 -26.45 -8.73 9.12
N GLU A 430 -25.31 -8.65 9.78
CA GLU A 430 -24.10 -8.02 9.25
C GLU A 430 -23.52 -8.81 8.06
N ASP A 431 -23.53 -10.15 8.09
CA ASP A 431 -23.07 -10.98 6.97
C ASP A 431 -23.92 -10.71 5.73
N LEU A 432 -25.23 -10.62 5.90
CA LEU A 432 -26.15 -10.26 4.81
C LEU A 432 -25.92 -8.85 4.30
N LEU A 433 -25.68 -7.88 5.20
CA LEU A 433 -25.39 -6.51 4.82
C LEU A 433 -24.14 -6.43 3.94
N PHE A 434 -23.05 -7.10 4.32
CA PHE A 434 -21.81 -7.09 3.53
C PHE A 434 -21.98 -7.76 2.18
N GLN A 435 -22.75 -8.86 2.08
CA GLN A 435 -23.09 -9.46 0.80
C GLN A 435 -23.87 -8.49 -0.09
N VAL A 436 -24.90 -7.84 0.45
CA VAL A 436 -25.69 -6.83 -0.27
C VAL A 436 -24.81 -5.65 -0.73
N MET A 437 -23.91 -5.20 0.12
CA MET A 437 -22.97 -4.12 -0.26
C MET A 437 -22.10 -4.53 -1.45
N LEU A 438 -21.61 -5.76 -1.50
CA LEU A 438 -20.86 -6.28 -2.64
C LEU A 438 -21.72 -6.35 -3.91
N ASP A 439 -22.93 -6.90 -3.80
CA ASP A 439 -23.87 -7.06 -4.92
C ASP A 439 -24.29 -5.71 -5.52
N LEU A 440 -24.37 -4.66 -4.70
CA LEU A 440 -24.72 -3.30 -5.10
C LEU A 440 -23.51 -2.44 -5.47
N GLY A 441 -22.29 -2.95 -5.36
CA GLY A 441 -21.06 -2.19 -5.63
C GLY A 441 -20.79 -1.10 -4.59
N VAL A 442 -21.32 -1.22 -3.37
CA VAL A 442 -21.05 -0.29 -2.27
C VAL A 442 -19.71 -0.62 -1.65
N LEU A 443 -18.86 0.38 -1.48
CA LEU A 443 -17.55 0.17 -0.87
C LEU A 443 -17.68 -0.41 0.54
N LEU A 444 -16.95 -1.48 0.82
CA LEU A 444 -16.95 -2.11 2.16
C LEU A 444 -16.38 -1.18 3.25
N SER A 445 -15.68 -0.11 2.88
CA SER A 445 -15.21 0.95 3.78
C SER A 445 -16.24 2.05 4.05
N SER A 446 -17.42 2.01 3.42
CA SER A 446 -18.47 3.01 3.61
C SER A 446 -18.92 3.06 5.07
N LYS A 447 -19.31 4.26 5.53
CA LYS A 447 -19.87 4.45 6.87
C LYS A 447 -21.13 3.60 7.02
N ILE A 448 -21.21 2.85 8.11
CA ILE A 448 -22.40 2.07 8.51
C ILE A 448 -22.88 2.64 9.83
N GLU A 449 -24.15 3.05 9.87
CA GLU A 449 -24.82 3.49 11.08
C GLU A 449 -25.96 2.50 11.39
N GLU A 450 -26.06 2.11 12.64
CA GLU A 450 -27.17 1.29 13.12
C GLU A 450 -28.20 2.18 13.81
N SER A 451 -29.46 1.99 13.50
CA SER A 451 -30.57 2.68 14.12
C SER A 451 -31.67 1.69 14.50
N ASN A 452 -32.50 2.08 15.47
CA ASN A 452 -33.69 1.33 15.82
C ASN A 452 -34.92 2.08 15.31
N ILE A 453 -35.69 1.45 14.42
CA ILE A 453 -36.95 1.98 13.90
C ILE A 453 -38.07 1.00 14.21
N GLY A 454 -39.02 1.42 15.03
CA GLY A 454 -40.16 0.56 15.44
C GLY A 454 -39.71 -0.73 16.13
N GLY A 455 -38.62 -0.73 16.86
CA GLY A 455 -38.06 -1.91 17.55
C GLY A 455 -37.21 -2.80 16.64
N LYS A 456 -36.97 -2.44 15.37
CA LYS A 456 -36.18 -3.20 14.39
C LYS A 456 -34.81 -2.55 14.16
N LYS A 457 -33.78 -3.40 14.01
CA LYS A 457 -32.42 -2.97 13.65
C LYS A 457 -32.39 -2.59 12.17
N VAL A 458 -32.03 -1.36 11.88
CA VAL A 458 -31.94 -0.82 10.53
C VAL A 458 -30.53 -0.28 10.31
N PHE A 459 -29.89 -0.76 9.26
CA PHE A 459 -28.59 -0.27 8.81
C PHE A 459 -28.78 0.88 7.83
N ASN A 460 -28.04 1.96 8.02
CA ASN A 460 -27.86 3.07 7.08
C ASN A 460 -26.41 3.05 6.60
N VAL A 461 -26.19 2.86 5.32
CA VAL A 461 -24.87 2.78 4.70
C VAL A 461 -24.68 3.93 3.72
N ALA A 462 -23.49 4.55 3.77
CA ALA A 462 -23.11 5.66 2.91
C ALA A 462 -24.14 6.81 2.94
N ASP A 463 -24.48 7.25 4.16
CA ASP A 463 -25.32 8.42 4.45
C ASP A 463 -26.66 8.42 3.65
N GLY A 464 -27.36 7.29 3.68
CA GLY A 464 -28.69 7.13 3.06
C GLY A 464 -28.68 6.46 1.69
N PHE A 465 -27.53 6.08 1.15
CA PHE A 465 -27.47 5.36 -0.13
C PHE A 465 -28.12 3.98 -0.04
N LEU A 466 -27.86 3.22 1.04
CA LEU A 466 -28.48 1.93 1.29
C LEU A 466 -29.07 1.91 2.70
N TYR A 467 -30.35 1.57 2.79
CA TYR A 467 -30.98 1.11 4.03
C TYR A 467 -31.24 -0.39 3.96
N ALA A 468 -30.95 -1.12 5.03
CA ALA A 468 -31.20 -2.55 5.10
C ALA A 468 -31.82 -2.92 6.46
N CYS A 469 -32.80 -3.83 6.45
CA CYS A 469 -33.43 -4.39 7.64
C CYS A 469 -33.64 -5.89 7.46
N PHE A 470 -32.97 -6.69 8.28
CA PHE A 470 -32.98 -8.15 8.21
C PHE A 470 -33.70 -8.81 9.41
N ASP A 471 -34.30 -8.01 10.30
CA ASP A 471 -35.07 -8.49 11.42
C ASP A 471 -36.38 -9.13 10.94
N GLU A 472 -36.89 -10.05 11.74
CA GLU A 472 -38.20 -10.67 11.49
C GLU A 472 -39.36 -9.74 11.88
N ASN A 473 -40.55 -10.01 11.37
CA ASN A 473 -41.79 -9.30 11.69
C ASN A 473 -41.69 -7.78 11.48
N VAL A 474 -41.18 -7.36 10.35
CA VAL A 474 -41.13 -5.95 9.92
C VAL A 474 -42.54 -5.52 9.51
N THR A 475 -43.04 -4.45 10.11
CA THR A 475 -44.41 -3.94 9.89
C THR A 475 -44.44 -2.81 8.87
N GLU A 476 -45.63 -2.47 8.34
CA GLU A 476 -45.85 -1.33 7.43
C GLU A 476 -45.36 0.00 8.01
N ASP A 477 -45.49 0.22 9.31
CA ASP A 477 -45.01 1.44 9.99
C ASP A 477 -43.50 1.57 9.89
N VAL A 478 -42.77 0.48 10.11
CA VAL A 478 -41.29 0.45 9.99
C VAL A 478 -40.87 0.78 8.55
N ILE A 479 -41.51 0.13 7.57
CA ILE A 479 -41.23 0.36 6.14
C ILE A 479 -41.56 1.80 5.75
N THR A 480 -42.65 2.35 6.24
CA THR A 480 -43.06 3.73 5.99
C THR A 480 -42.04 4.73 6.55
N GLU A 481 -41.56 4.50 7.77
CA GLU A 481 -40.53 5.37 8.37
C GLU A 481 -39.19 5.28 7.62
N ILE A 482 -38.84 4.12 7.08
CA ILE A 482 -37.65 3.98 6.23
C ILE A 482 -37.88 4.68 4.87
N ALA A 483 -39.03 4.49 4.22
CA ALA A 483 -39.36 5.12 2.94
C ALA A 483 -39.32 6.66 3.02
N LYS A 484 -39.79 7.28 4.14
CA LYS A 484 -39.69 8.72 4.38
C LYS A 484 -38.26 9.28 4.44
N LYS A 485 -37.24 8.41 4.63
CA LYS A 485 -35.82 8.81 4.60
C LYS A 485 -35.25 8.89 3.17
N ASN A 486 -36.05 8.52 2.17
CA ASN A 486 -35.69 8.55 0.75
C ASN A 486 -34.38 7.82 0.43
N PRO A 487 -34.19 6.54 0.80
CA PRO A 487 -32.99 5.81 0.46
C PRO A 487 -32.87 5.61 -1.05
N TYR A 488 -31.63 5.52 -1.58
CA TYR A 488 -31.45 5.10 -2.97
C TYR A 488 -31.74 3.61 -3.14
N TYR A 489 -31.25 2.76 -2.21
CA TYR A 489 -31.57 1.35 -2.11
C TYR A 489 -32.24 1.04 -0.76
N PHE A 490 -33.24 0.16 -0.79
CA PHE A 490 -33.77 -0.51 0.39
C PHE A 490 -33.74 -2.01 0.19
N VAL A 491 -33.20 -2.75 1.20
CA VAL A 491 -33.08 -4.19 1.15
C VAL A 491 -33.61 -4.82 2.43
N MET A 492 -34.42 -5.88 2.28
CA MET A 492 -34.93 -6.70 3.40
C MET A 492 -35.02 -8.17 2.97
N ARG A 493 -35.29 -9.06 3.90
CA ARG A 493 -35.57 -10.48 3.60
C ARG A 493 -37.04 -10.63 3.26
N ASP A 494 -37.38 -11.59 2.39
CA ASP A 494 -38.78 -11.98 2.13
C ASP A 494 -39.43 -12.45 3.42
N SER A 495 -38.79 -13.35 4.16
CA SER A 495 -39.22 -13.87 5.45
C SER A 495 -39.32 -12.83 6.58
N SER A 496 -38.78 -11.60 6.37
CA SER A 496 -38.88 -10.53 7.36
C SER A 496 -40.25 -9.84 7.41
N MET A 497 -41.06 -9.96 6.39
CA MET A 497 -42.38 -9.32 6.34
C MET A 497 -43.33 -9.92 7.38
N ALA A 498 -43.96 -9.06 8.18
CA ALA A 498 -44.81 -9.50 9.28
C ALA A 498 -46.05 -10.31 8.84
N ASN A 499 -46.55 -10.02 7.64
CA ASN A 499 -47.72 -10.71 7.06
C ASN A 499 -47.93 -10.32 5.58
N ASP A 500 -48.85 -10.97 4.88
CA ASP A 500 -49.17 -10.75 3.48
C ASP A 500 -49.64 -9.31 3.17
N SER A 501 -50.22 -8.60 4.12
CA SER A 501 -50.59 -7.19 3.97
C SER A 501 -49.36 -6.33 3.76
N VAL A 502 -48.30 -6.58 4.54
CA VAL A 502 -46.99 -5.87 4.40
C VAL A 502 -46.40 -6.15 3.03
N ALA A 503 -46.39 -7.41 2.57
CA ALA A 503 -45.89 -7.77 1.25
C ALA A 503 -46.67 -7.07 0.13
N THR A 504 -48.00 -7.02 0.22
CA THR A 504 -48.87 -6.37 -0.76
C THR A 504 -48.69 -4.84 -0.78
N ASN A 505 -48.53 -4.21 0.39
CA ASN A 505 -48.45 -2.77 0.54
C ASN A 505 -47.02 -2.23 0.40
N PHE A 506 -46.00 -3.10 0.41
CA PHE A 506 -44.59 -2.72 0.32
C PHE A 506 -44.28 -1.79 -0.86
N GLU A 507 -44.71 -2.20 -2.06
CA GLU A 507 -44.52 -1.39 -3.27
C GLU A 507 -45.30 -0.08 -3.21
N GLN A 508 -46.51 -0.08 -2.67
CA GLN A 508 -47.36 1.10 -2.57
C GLN A 508 -46.80 2.13 -1.60
N ILE A 509 -46.22 1.69 -0.49
CA ILE A 509 -45.59 2.57 0.50
C ILE A 509 -44.41 3.33 -0.14
N PHE A 510 -43.50 2.62 -0.81
CA PHE A 510 -42.39 3.27 -1.49
C PHE A 510 -42.86 4.14 -2.65
N ALA A 511 -43.83 3.71 -3.47
CA ALA A 511 -44.41 4.54 -4.53
C ALA A 511 -44.97 5.85 -4.00
N THR A 512 -45.46 5.86 -2.76
CA THR A 512 -46.04 7.06 -2.12
C THR A 512 -44.97 7.97 -1.49
N TYR A 513 -44.00 7.42 -0.78
CA TYR A 513 -43.07 8.20 0.03
C TYR A 513 -41.67 8.36 -0.59
N SER A 514 -41.25 7.41 -1.44
CA SER A 514 -39.93 7.42 -2.08
C SER A 514 -39.94 6.64 -3.40
N PRO A 515 -40.57 7.18 -4.44
CA PRO A 515 -40.80 6.48 -5.70
C PRO A 515 -39.50 6.07 -6.40
N ASP A 516 -38.43 6.80 -6.19
CA ASP A 516 -37.11 6.58 -6.81
C ASP A 516 -36.27 5.52 -6.09
N THR A 517 -36.70 5.03 -4.92
CA THR A 517 -35.99 3.98 -4.18
C THR A 517 -36.02 2.66 -4.94
N VAL A 518 -34.84 2.10 -5.19
CA VAL A 518 -34.70 0.72 -5.70
C VAL A 518 -34.84 -0.25 -4.55
N ARG A 519 -35.89 -1.09 -4.62
CA ARG A 519 -36.20 -2.09 -3.57
C ARG A 519 -35.67 -3.46 -3.98
N LYS A 520 -35.04 -4.14 -3.06
CA LYS A 520 -34.59 -5.53 -3.24
C LYS A 520 -35.02 -6.37 -2.04
N VAL A 521 -35.46 -7.57 -2.33
CA VAL A 521 -35.82 -8.60 -1.35
C VAL A 521 -34.87 -9.76 -1.55
N LEU A 522 -34.28 -10.27 -0.45
CA LEU A 522 -33.36 -11.42 -0.43
C LEU A 522 -34.14 -12.73 -0.25
#